data_b84c0854df06045e707c3e65f3d6373d
#
_entry.id   b84c0854df06045e707c3e65f3d6373d
#
_cell.length_a   1.000
_cell.length_b   1.000
_cell.length_c   1.000
_cell.angle_alpha   90.00
_cell.angle_beta   90.00
_cell.angle_gamma   90.00
#
_symmetry.space_group_name_H-M   'P 1'
#
loop_
_entity.id
_entity.type
_entity.pdbx_description
1 polymer ?
#
loop_
_entity_poly.entity_id
_entity_poly.type
_entity_poly.pdbx_seq_one_letter_code
_entity_poly.pdbx_strand_id
1 'polypeptide(L)' 'MKIQESAENYLEAILVLSQKNGQVRSIDVAHYTGFSKPSISRAVGLLRDNGYLSIDQNGLLGLTDSGMEIATTIY' A
#
# COMPACT_ATOMS: atom_id res chain seq x y z
N MET A 1 -1.68 17.15 -4.59
CA MET A 1 -1.18 16.31 -5.68
C MET A 1 -2.21 15.24 -5.99
N LYS A 2 -2.47 15.06 -7.25
CA LYS A 2 -3.41 14.02 -7.65
C LYS A 2 -2.72 12.66 -7.60
N ILE A 3 -3.29 11.74 -6.83
CA ILE A 3 -2.75 10.38 -6.74
C ILE A 3 -3.17 9.61 -7.98
N GLN A 4 -2.23 8.94 -8.58
CA GLN A 4 -2.50 8.13 -9.76
C GLN A 4 -3.35 6.92 -9.37
N GLU A 5 -4.15 6.47 -10.32
CA GLU A 5 -5.04 5.34 -10.12
C GLU A 5 -4.32 4.11 -9.57
N SER A 6 -3.11 3.85 -10.07
CA SER A 6 -2.33 2.71 -9.59
C SER A 6 -1.95 2.85 -8.12
N ALA A 7 -1.65 4.07 -7.65
CA ALA A 7 -1.32 4.30 -6.25
C ALA A 7 -2.53 4.04 -5.36
N GLU A 8 -3.71 4.44 -5.81
CA GLU A 8 -4.95 4.17 -5.10
C GLU A 8 -5.19 2.67 -4.98
N ASN A 9 -4.93 1.93 -6.05
CA ASN A 9 -5.07 0.47 -6.05
C ASN A 9 -4.13 -0.19 -5.06
N TYR A 10 -2.90 0.32 -4.93
CA TYR A 10 -1.95 -0.20 -3.95
C TYR A 10 -2.44 0.02 -2.52
N LEU A 11 -2.95 1.23 -2.24
CA LEU A 11 -3.46 1.54 -0.90
C LEU A 11 -4.67 0.66 -0.56
N GLU A 12 -5.57 0.46 -1.52
CA GLU A 12 -6.71 -0.41 -1.33
C GLU A 12 -6.27 -1.85 -1.05
N ALA A 13 -5.30 -2.34 -1.83
CA ALA A 13 -4.78 -3.69 -1.65
C ALA A 13 -4.21 -3.88 -0.25
N ILE A 14 -3.46 -2.89 0.23
CA ILE A 14 -2.87 -2.94 1.57
C ILE A 14 -3.97 -2.96 2.62
N LEU A 15 -5.01 -2.15 2.46
CA LEU A 15 -6.13 -2.14 3.38
C LEU A 15 -6.83 -3.50 3.45
N VAL A 16 -7.15 -4.07 2.29
CA VAL A 16 -7.82 -5.37 2.19
C VAL A 16 -6.97 -6.45 2.84
N LEU A 17 -5.68 -6.48 2.52
CA LEU A 17 -4.78 -7.49 3.08
C LEU A 17 -4.58 -7.33 4.57
N SER A 18 -4.53 -6.08 5.07
CA SER A 18 -4.44 -5.81 6.49
C SER A 18 -5.64 -6.36 7.25
N GLN A 19 -6.81 -6.15 6.70
CA GLN A 19 -8.05 -6.63 7.33
C GLN A 19 -8.13 -8.15 7.32
N LYS A 20 -7.59 -8.76 6.27
CA LYS A 20 -7.68 -10.21 6.09
C LYS A 20 -6.61 -10.95 6.89
N ASN A 21 -5.37 -10.48 6.86
CA ASN A 21 -4.23 -11.20 7.43
C ASN A 21 -3.60 -10.52 8.64
N GLY A 22 -3.93 -9.26 8.89
CA GLY A 22 -3.36 -8.49 9.99
C GLY A 22 -1.98 -7.90 9.70
N GLN A 23 -1.19 -8.52 8.84
CA GLN A 23 0.15 -8.07 8.47
C GLN A 23 0.28 -8.11 6.96
N VAL A 24 0.94 -7.09 6.41
CA VAL A 24 1.11 -6.97 4.97
C VAL A 24 2.56 -6.64 4.65
N ARG A 25 3.12 -7.34 3.68
CA ARG A 25 4.45 -7.05 3.14
C ARG A 25 4.33 -6.78 1.65
N SER A 26 5.39 -6.21 1.08
CA SER A 26 5.41 -5.91 -0.35
C SER A 26 5.10 -7.13 -1.22
N ILE A 27 5.60 -8.29 -0.82
CA ILE A 27 5.35 -9.53 -1.57
C ILE A 27 3.86 -9.90 -1.57
N ASP A 28 3.17 -9.63 -0.48
CA ASP A 28 1.73 -9.90 -0.40
C ASP A 28 0.96 -9.00 -1.36
N VAL A 29 1.36 -7.73 -1.44
CA VAL A 29 0.75 -6.79 -2.38
C VAL A 29 1.02 -7.21 -3.82
N ALA A 30 2.23 -7.67 -4.11
CA ALA A 30 2.58 -8.16 -5.44
C ALA A 30 1.70 -9.34 -5.85
N HIS A 31 1.50 -10.29 -4.94
CA HIS A 31 0.66 -11.46 -5.20
C HIS A 31 -0.80 -11.07 -5.41
N TYR A 32 -1.28 -10.15 -4.58
CA TYR A 32 -2.68 -9.72 -4.63
C TYR A 32 -3.00 -8.96 -5.92
N THR A 33 -2.11 -8.05 -6.32
CA THR A 33 -2.33 -7.19 -7.47
C THR A 33 -1.88 -7.81 -8.79
N GLY A 34 -0.94 -8.73 -8.75
CA GLY A 34 -0.33 -9.30 -9.94
C GLY A 34 0.74 -8.41 -10.56
N PHE A 35 1.09 -7.31 -9.90
CA PHE A 35 2.14 -6.41 -10.40
C PHE A 35 3.51 -6.96 -10.07
N SER A 36 4.52 -6.54 -10.84
CA SER A 36 5.89 -6.99 -10.64
C SER A 36 6.47 -6.44 -9.33
N LYS A 37 7.44 -7.17 -8.76
CA LYS A 37 8.10 -6.73 -7.52
C LYS A 37 8.76 -5.37 -7.67
N PRO A 38 9.48 -5.05 -8.76
CA PRO A 38 10.05 -3.71 -8.94
C PRO A 38 8.98 -2.61 -8.93
N SER A 39 7.84 -2.87 -9.55
CA SER A 39 6.75 -1.89 -9.57
C SER A 39 6.19 -1.67 -8.16
N ILE A 40 6.01 -2.74 -7.41
CA ILE A 40 5.53 -2.66 -6.04
C ILE A 40 6.51 -1.90 -5.16
N SER A 41 7.80 -2.23 -5.25
CA SER A 41 8.84 -1.57 -4.45
C SER A 41 8.88 -0.07 -4.72
N ARG A 42 8.75 0.32 -5.98
CA ARG A 42 8.73 1.73 -6.37
C ARG A 42 7.50 2.42 -5.82
N ALA A 43 6.34 1.80 -5.96
CA ALA A 43 5.08 2.36 -5.48
C ALA A 43 5.07 2.50 -3.95
N VAL A 44 5.54 1.48 -3.26
CA VAL A 44 5.63 1.49 -1.79
C VAL A 44 6.54 2.62 -1.33
N GLY A 45 7.71 2.77 -1.96
CA GLY A 45 8.63 3.85 -1.62
C GLY A 45 8.02 5.22 -1.85
N LEU A 46 7.33 5.40 -2.96
CA LEU A 46 6.70 6.66 -3.29
C LEU A 46 5.58 7.00 -2.32
N LEU A 47 4.74 6.04 -1.99
CA LEU A 47 3.64 6.23 -1.04
C LEU A 47 4.16 6.55 0.36
N ARG A 48 5.24 5.89 0.78
CA ARG A 48 5.89 6.17 2.06
C ARG A 48 6.41 7.61 2.08
N ASP A 49 7.10 8.02 1.02
CA ASP A 49 7.69 9.35 0.93
C ASP A 49 6.63 10.45 0.94
N ASN A 50 5.45 10.16 0.45
CA ASN A 50 4.34 11.11 0.44
C ASN A 50 3.46 11.03 1.69
N GLY A 51 3.82 10.20 2.65
CA GLY A 51 3.12 10.14 3.93
C GLY A 51 1.86 9.31 3.96
N TYR A 52 1.64 8.46 2.97
CA TYR A 52 0.45 7.60 2.93
C TYR A 52 0.68 6.21 3.50
N LEU A 53 1.94 5.85 3.67
CA LEU A 53 2.31 4.49 4.02
C LEU A 53 3.49 4.52 4.99
N SER A 54 3.52 3.57 5.91
CA SER A 54 4.66 3.37 6.80
C SER A 54 5.24 1.98 6.56
N ILE A 55 6.54 1.86 6.78
CA ILE A 55 7.24 0.58 6.68
C ILE A 55 8.05 0.42 7.95
N ASP A 56 7.82 -0.66 8.69
CA ASP A 56 8.57 -0.88 9.92
C ASP A 56 9.90 -1.60 9.62
N GLN A 57 10.67 -1.86 10.66
CA GLN A 57 11.99 -2.48 10.51
C GLN A 57 11.92 -3.92 10.00
N ASN A 58 10.77 -4.55 10.10
CA ASN A 58 10.53 -5.91 9.62
C ASN A 58 9.97 -5.95 8.20
N GLY A 59 9.79 -4.79 7.59
CA GLY A 59 9.24 -4.71 6.25
C GLY A 59 7.72 -4.79 6.20
N LEU A 60 7.06 -4.66 7.34
CA LEU A 60 5.61 -4.67 7.39
C LEU A 60 5.06 -3.31 6.97
N LEU A 61 4.08 -3.33 6.09
CA LEU A 61 3.45 -2.13 5.56
C LEU A 61 2.25 -1.75 6.41
N GLY A 62 2.11 -0.46 6.66
CA GLY A 62 0.95 0.07 7.39
C GLY A 62 0.43 1.31 6.71
N LEU A 63 -0.86 1.52 6.76
CA LEU A 63 -1.46 2.74 6.25
C LEU A 63 -1.40 3.81 7.33
N THR A 64 -0.96 5.01 6.93
CA THR A 64 -1.05 6.18 7.80
C THR A 64 -2.49 6.64 7.79
N ASP A 65 -2.83 7.64 8.62
CA ASP A 65 -4.17 8.21 8.63
C ASP A 65 -4.54 8.73 7.24
N SER A 66 -3.60 9.39 6.57
CA SER A 66 -3.82 9.91 5.21
C SER A 66 -4.04 8.78 4.21
N GLY A 67 -3.24 7.72 4.32
CA GLY A 67 -3.38 6.56 3.44
C GLY A 67 -4.68 5.82 3.67
N MET A 68 -5.08 5.68 4.91
CA MET A 68 -6.33 5.03 5.27
C MET A 68 -7.53 5.80 4.73
N GLU A 69 -7.47 7.12 4.80
CA GLU A 69 -8.53 7.97 4.27
C GLU A 69 -8.74 7.76 2.78
N ILE A 70 -7.65 7.70 2.02
CA ILE A 70 -7.73 7.46 0.58
C ILE A 70 -8.23 6.05 0.29
N ALA A 71 -7.68 5.06 0.99
CA ALA A 71 -8.06 3.66 0.76
C ALA A 71 -9.54 3.42 1.05
N THR A 72 -10.07 4.02 2.11
CA THR A 72 -11.49 3.84 2.46
C THR A 72 -12.41 4.59 1.51
N THR A 73 -11.94 5.69 0.92
CA THR A 73 -12.72 6.42 -0.07
C THR A 73 -12.95 5.58 -1.33
N ILE A 74 -11.93 4.82 -1.72
CA ILE A 74 -12.00 3.96 -2.90
C ILE A 74 -12.75 2.66 -2.59
N TYR A 75 -12.48 2.12 -1.41
CA TYR A 75 -13.04 0.85 -0.96
C TYR A 75 -14.54 0.93 -0.80
#